data_015fee36dd97e82f9b336a0fdf3cf3e7
#
_entry.id   015fee36dd97e82f9b336a0fdf3cf3e7
#
_cell.length_a   1.000
_cell.length_b   1.000
_cell.length_c   1.000
_cell.angle_alpha   90.00
_cell.angle_beta   90.00
_cell.angle_gamma   90.00
#
_symmetry.space_group_name_H-M   'P 1'
#
loop_
_entity.id
_entity.type
_entity.pdbx_description
1 polymer ?
#
loop_
_entity_poly.entity_id
_entity_poly.type
_entity_poly.pdbx_seq_one_letter_code
_entity_poly.pdbx_strand_id
1 'polypeptide(L)'
;MGXXXXXXXPLPLGKEFTIVPGVFNPFTALLAERVGFKAVYLSGGALTSSMGLPDIGIIDMYELADMVRRIREVTEIPMIVDADTGFGEALNVYRTVRVLERAGADAIQIEDQRLPKKCGHLDGKEVIPHNEMVSKIKAAVRARREAKIIARVDSRAILGLRDAIERAKAYLEAGADIIFPEALQSKEEFREFSREVNAPLLANMTEFGKTPLITAQEFREMGYTYVIFPVTIFRVAAKAMEDALRVLLAEGTQKNLMDKMMTRKQQYEVIRYDYYEKLDKELA
;
A
#
# COMPACT_ATOMS: atom_id res chain seq x y z
N MET A 1 -3.69 -6.01 24.56
CA MET A 1 -2.92 -6.00 24.60
C MET A 1 -2.14 -6.54 23.90
N GLY A 2 -1.68 -6.18 23.65
CA GLY A 2 -0.82 -6.34 22.94
C GLY A 2 -0.24 -7.42 22.76
N UNK A 3 -0.57 -8.05 22.94
CA UNK A 3 -0.21 -8.62 22.97
C UNK A 3 0.10 -9.21 22.39
N UNK A 4 0.24 -9.02 21.66
CA UNK A 4 0.63 -9.35 21.20
C UNK A 4 1.52 -9.35 21.02
N UNK A 5 1.91 -8.81 21.58
CA UNK A 5 2.66 -8.73 21.69
C UNK A 5 3.33 -9.46 21.79
N UNK A 6 3.05 -9.94 22.32
CA UNK A 6 3.64 -10.66 22.53
C UNK A 6 4.08 -11.37 21.72
N UNK A 7 3.53 -11.50 21.21
CA UNK A 7 3.93 -12.22 20.52
C UNK A 7 4.80 -11.72 19.80
N UNK A 8 5.06 -11.49 19.61
CA UNK A 8 5.79 -11.06 19.02
C UNK A 8 5.44 -9.97 18.37
N UNK A 9 5.91 -9.51 18.29
CA UNK A 9 5.74 -8.61 17.57
C UNK A 9 5.33 -9.05 16.34
N PRO A 10 4.95 -8.21 15.65
CA PRO A 10 4.70 -8.56 14.25
C PRO A 10 6.01 -8.88 13.53
N LEU A 11 5.98 -9.83 12.72
CA LEU A 11 7.17 -10.14 11.92
C LEU A 11 7.49 -8.95 11.03
N PRO A 12 8.72 -8.52 10.96
CA PRO A 12 9.06 -7.44 10.04
C PRO A 12 8.87 -7.89 8.61
N LEU A 13 8.67 -6.92 7.74
CA LEU A 13 8.65 -7.21 6.32
C LEU A 13 9.99 -7.81 5.95
N GLY A 14 9.99 -9.04 5.53
CA GLY A 14 11.23 -9.79 5.37
C GLY A 14 11.41 -10.37 4.00
N LYS A 15 12.05 -11.53 3.98
CA LYS A 15 12.41 -12.18 2.71
C LYS A 15 11.37 -13.17 2.23
N GLU A 16 10.40 -13.51 3.07
CA GLU A 16 9.38 -14.46 2.67
C GLU A 16 8.40 -13.81 1.70
N PHE A 17 8.00 -14.58 0.70
CA PHE A 17 6.98 -14.10 -0.23
C PHE A 17 5.71 -13.74 0.54
N THR A 18 5.15 -12.57 0.26
CA THR A 18 4.01 -12.06 0.99
C THR A 18 3.00 -11.43 0.04
N ILE A 19 1.73 -11.80 0.19
CA ILE A 19 0.63 -11.15 -0.51
C ILE A 19 0.14 -10.02 0.39
N VAL A 20 0.05 -8.81 -0.15
CA VAL A 20 -0.21 -7.62 0.65
C VAL A 20 -1.44 -6.89 0.10
N PRO A 21 -2.59 -7.06 0.75
CA PRO A 21 -3.80 -6.38 0.24
C PRO A 21 -3.77 -4.89 0.55
N GLY A 22 -4.36 -4.11 -0.37
CA GLY A 22 -4.52 -2.68 -0.15
C GLY A 22 -5.63 -2.42 0.85
N VAL A 23 -5.38 -1.51 1.78
CA VAL A 23 -6.36 -1.08 2.77
C VAL A 23 -6.41 0.44 2.76
N PHE A 24 -7.43 1.01 3.38
CA PHE A 24 -7.59 2.46 3.34
C PHE A 24 -8.15 3.05 4.63
N ASN A 25 -8.33 2.24 5.67
CA ASN A 25 -8.75 2.75 6.98
C ASN A 25 -8.53 1.65 8.02
N PRO A 26 -8.73 1.96 9.30
CA PRO A 26 -8.49 0.95 10.33
C PRO A 26 -9.35 -0.30 10.20
N PHE A 27 -10.62 -0.14 9.82
CA PHE A 27 -11.49 -1.30 9.71
C PHE A 27 -11.00 -2.27 8.64
N THR A 28 -10.57 -1.77 7.48
CA THR A 28 -10.09 -2.66 6.43
C THR A 28 -8.78 -3.34 6.82
N ALA A 29 -7.93 -2.66 7.59
CA ALA A 29 -6.72 -3.29 8.09
C ALA A 29 -7.05 -4.42 9.06
N LEU A 30 -8.03 -4.21 9.94
CA LEU A 30 -8.47 -5.25 10.86
C LEU A 30 -9.05 -6.44 10.10
N LEU A 31 -9.81 -6.19 9.02
CA LEU A 31 -10.34 -7.28 8.22
C LEU A 31 -9.21 -8.10 7.57
N ALA A 32 -8.19 -7.43 7.05
CA ALA A 32 -7.06 -8.14 6.45
C ALA A 32 -6.37 -9.02 7.47
N GLU A 33 -6.15 -8.49 8.66
CA GLU A 33 -5.52 -9.24 9.74
C GLU A 33 -6.36 -10.45 10.14
N ARG A 34 -7.68 -10.23 10.26
CA ARG A 34 -8.61 -11.30 10.64
C ARG A 34 -8.59 -12.45 9.63
N VAL A 35 -8.51 -12.13 8.36
CA VAL A 35 -8.50 -13.14 7.30
C VAL A 35 -7.18 -13.92 7.29
N GLY A 36 -6.10 -13.31 7.78
CA GLY A 36 -4.84 -14.00 7.90
C GLY A 36 -3.68 -13.42 7.12
N PHE A 37 -3.84 -12.22 6.56
CA PHE A 37 -2.74 -11.59 5.86
C PHE A 37 -1.65 -11.15 6.85
N LYS A 38 -0.41 -11.18 6.38
CA LYS A 38 0.74 -10.88 7.23
C LYS A 38 1.22 -9.44 7.11
N ALA A 39 0.67 -8.69 6.17
CA ALA A 39 1.03 -7.29 5.96
C ALA A 39 -0.08 -6.62 5.18
N VAL A 40 -0.17 -5.30 5.27
CA VAL A 40 -1.13 -4.51 4.51
C VAL A 40 -0.42 -3.37 3.80
N TYR A 41 -1.06 -2.86 2.76
CA TYR A 41 -0.55 -1.76 1.95
C TYR A 41 -1.56 -0.61 2.08
N LEU A 42 -1.13 0.51 2.67
CA LEU A 42 -2.00 1.68 2.74
C LEU A 42 -1.94 2.36 1.37
N SER A 43 -2.98 2.12 0.60
CA SER A 43 -3.04 2.48 -0.81
C SER A 43 -3.42 3.94 -0.98
N GLY A 44 -2.57 4.70 -1.69
CA GLY A 44 -2.88 6.09 -1.97
C GLY A 44 -4.15 6.22 -2.80
N GLY A 45 -4.30 5.36 -3.81
CA GLY A 45 -5.49 5.42 -4.66
C GLY A 45 -6.76 5.09 -3.91
N ALA A 46 -6.74 4.04 -3.09
CA ALA A 46 -7.92 3.68 -2.31
C ALA A 46 -8.23 4.71 -1.24
N LEU A 47 -7.19 5.22 -0.56
CA LEU A 47 -7.39 6.22 0.47
C LEU A 47 -8.01 7.50 -0.10
N THR A 48 -7.43 8.04 -1.17
CA THR A 48 -7.96 9.28 -1.73
C THR A 48 -9.37 9.08 -2.26
N SER A 49 -9.63 7.93 -2.92
CA SER A 49 -10.99 7.64 -3.39
C SER A 49 -11.97 7.58 -2.23
N SER A 50 -11.55 6.99 -1.10
CA SER A 50 -12.44 6.90 0.07
C SER A 50 -12.75 8.28 0.65
N MET A 51 -11.88 9.26 0.39
CA MET A 51 -12.11 10.63 0.81
C MET A 51 -12.87 11.46 -0.23
N GLY A 52 -13.24 10.84 -1.35
CA GLY A 52 -13.93 11.53 -2.42
C GLY A 52 -13.03 12.36 -3.30
N LEU A 53 -11.73 12.07 -3.32
CA LEU A 53 -10.76 12.86 -4.06
C LEU A 53 -10.03 11.99 -5.10
N PRO A 54 -9.62 12.57 -6.22
CA PRO A 54 -8.84 11.79 -7.18
C PRO A 54 -7.39 11.59 -6.73
N ASP A 55 -6.76 10.55 -7.25
CA ASP A 55 -5.40 10.17 -6.87
C ASP A 55 -4.39 10.91 -7.75
N ILE A 56 -4.24 12.21 -7.51
CA ILE A 56 -3.33 13.07 -8.28
C ILE A 56 -2.49 13.94 -7.37
N GLY A 57 -2.20 13.43 -6.17
CA GLY A 57 -1.32 14.15 -5.26
C GLY A 57 -2.00 15.26 -4.46
N ILE A 58 -3.32 15.19 -4.31
CA ILE A 58 -4.07 16.23 -3.62
C ILE A 58 -3.90 16.15 -2.11
N ILE A 59 -3.88 14.95 -1.54
CA ILE A 59 -3.78 14.85 -0.08
C ILE A 59 -2.35 15.22 0.35
N ASP A 60 -2.23 15.73 1.56
CA ASP A 60 -0.91 16.09 2.05
C ASP A 60 -0.34 15.03 2.98
N MET A 61 0.90 15.24 3.38
CA MET A 61 1.63 14.29 4.21
C MET A 61 0.93 14.06 5.55
N TYR A 62 0.35 15.10 6.12
CA TYR A 62 -0.26 14.95 7.44
C TYR A 62 -1.58 14.18 7.38
N GLU A 63 -2.32 14.30 6.29
CA GLU A 63 -3.51 13.47 6.11
C GLU A 63 -3.12 12.00 6.01
N LEU A 64 -2.03 11.72 5.29
CA LEU A 64 -1.54 10.35 5.18
C LEU A 64 -1.05 9.84 6.54
N ALA A 65 -0.25 10.63 7.24
CA ALA A 65 0.28 10.22 8.54
C ALA A 65 -0.84 9.99 9.54
N ASP A 66 -1.89 10.79 9.48
CA ASP A 66 -3.03 10.60 10.38
C ASP A 66 -3.68 9.23 10.16
N MET A 67 -3.83 8.82 8.90
CA MET A 67 -4.41 7.51 8.64
C MET A 67 -3.47 6.39 9.09
N VAL A 68 -2.16 6.54 8.87
CA VAL A 68 -1.19 5.57 9.39
C VAL A 68 -1.35 5.43 10.90
N ARG A 69 -1.41 6.54 11.60
CA ARG A 69 -1.55 6.54 13.06
C ARG A 69 -2.85 5.87 13.49
N ARG A 70 -3.95 6.15 12.80
CA ARG A 70 -5.24 5.55 13.14
C ARG A 70 -5.24 4.05 12.94
N ILE A 71 -4.61 3.57 11.87
CA ILE A 71 -4.49 2.13 11.66
C ILE A 71 -3.64 1.52 12.77
N ARG A 72 -2.50 2.14 13.06
CA ARG A 72 -1.59 1.61 14.07
C ARG A 72 -2.20 1.60 15.47
N GLU A 73 -3.17 2.46 15.72
CA GLU A 73 -3.87 2.46 17.01
C GLU A 73 -4.58 1.15 17.28
N VAL A 74 -5.06 0.47 16.23
CA VAL A 74 -5.88 -0.72 16.42
C VAL A 74 -5.21 -2.01 16.02
N THR A 75 -4.08 -1.96 15.31
CA THR A 75 -3.41 -3.20 14.89
C THR A 75 -1.93 -2.96 14.72
N GLU A 76 -1.15 -4.01 14.98
CA GLU A 76 0.29 -4.00 14.79
C GLU A 76 0.72 -4.65 13.48
N ILE A 77 -0.22 -4.97 12.59
CA ILE A 77 0.14 -5.66 11.35
C ILE A 77 1.15 -4.83 10.56
N PRO A 78 2.20 -5.44 10.02
CA PRO A 78 3.16 -4.69 9.21
C PRO A 78 2.47 -3.92 8.08
N MET A 79 2.89 -2.68 7.89
CA MET A 79 2.20 -1.78 6.97
C MET A 79 3.18 -1.10 6.03
N ILE A 80 2.94 -1.27 4.73
CA ILE A 80 3.64 -0.52 3.69
C ILE A 80 2.80 0.72 3.39
N VAL A 81 3.43 1.88 3.35
CA VAL A 81 2.71 3.15 3.14
C VAL A 81 3.12 3.75 1.80
N ASP A 82 2.13 4.02 0.96
CA ASP A 82 2.32 4.68 -0.33
C ASP A 82 2.44 6.19 -0.07
N ALA A 83 3.66 6.71 -0.21
CA ALA A 83 3.93 8.13 0.06
C ALA A 83 4.05 8.95 -1.22
N ASP A 84 3.44 8.50 -2.30
CA ASP A 84 3.43 9.23 -3.57
C ASP A 84 4.84 9.61 -3.98
N THR A 85 5.09 10.88 -4.30
CA THR A 85 6.42 11.32 -4.72
C THR A 85 7.27 11.79 -3.55
N GLY A 86 6.80 11.62 -2.30
CA GLY A 86 7.56 12.01 -1.11
C GLY A 86 7.21 13.37 -0.55
N PHE A 87 6.25 14.05 -1.17
CA PHE A 87 5.73 15.36 -0.69
C PHE A 87 6.77 16.46 -0.75
N GLY A 88 7.59 16.45 -1.79
CA GLY A 88 8.52 17.52 -2.06
C GLY A 88 9.85 17.01 -2.56
N GLU A 89 10.87 17.83 -2.38
CA GLU A 89 12.22 17.49 -2.78
C GLU A 89 12.93 16.74 -1.65
N ALA A 90 14.25 16.53 -1.80
CA ALA A 90 14.96 15.63 -0.88
C ALA A 90 14.77 15.97 0.59
N LEU A 91 14.87 17.28 0.95
CA LEU A 91 14.69 17.63 2.35
C LEU A 91 13.28 17.37 2.84
N ASN A 92 12.28 17.57 1.97
CA ASN A 92 10.90 17.23 2.33
C ASN A 92 10.74 15.73 2.52
N VAL A 93 11.39 14.93 1.67
CA VAL A 93 11.34 13.46 1.79
C VAL A 93 11.93 13.03 3.13
N TYR A 94 13.05 13.65 3.53
CA TYR A 94 13.63 13.37 4.84
C TYR A 94 12.58 13.52 5.94
N ARG A 95 11.87 14.65 5.93
CA ARG A 95 10.85 14.89 6.96
C ARG A 95 9.69 13.90 6.82
N THR A 96 9.26 13.64 5.60
CA THR A 96 8.16 12.72 5.35
C THR A 96 8.43 11.35 5.95
N VAL A 97 9.64 10.83 5.74
CA VAL A 97 9.98 9.51 6.26
C VAL A 97 9.96 9.51 7.79
N ARG A 98 10.48 10.56 8.42
CA ARG A 98 10.45 10.62 9.88
C ARG A 98 9.03 10.68 10.40
N VAL A 99 8.18 11.47 9.77
CA VAL A 99 6.79 11.60 10.23
C VAL A 99 6.04 10.30 10.04
N LEU A 100 6.17 9.67 8.87
CA LEU A 100 5.42 8.43 8.59
C LEU A 100 5.92 7.27 9.44
N GLU A 101 7.23 7.18 9.64
CA GLU A 101 7.74 6.09 10.47
C GLU A 101 7.29 6.24 11.93
N ARG A 102 7.31 7.46 12.45
CA ARG A 102 6.82 7.70 13.81
C ARG A 102 5.34 7.39 13.93
N ALA A 103 4.58 7.62 12.87
CA ALA A 103 3.16 7.28 12.88
C ALA A 103 2.92 5.78 12.87
N GLY A 104 3.90 4.98 12.41
CA GLY A 104 3.78 3.54 12.46
C GLY A 104 4.05 2.80 11.16
N ALA A 105 4.55 3.48 10.13
CA ALA A 105 4.85 2.82 8.87
C ALA A 105 6.05 1.88 9.02
N ASP A 106 5.95 0.67 8.47
CA ASP A 106 7.04 -0.29 8.47
C ASP A 106 7.87 -0.23 7.20
N ALA A 107 7.25 0.21 6.10
CA ALA A 107 7.96 0.48 4.86
C ALA A 107 7.30 1.67 4.21
N ILE A 108 8.10 2.47 3.53
CA ILE A 108 7.63 3.72 2.92
C ILE A 108 8.04 3.70 1.46
N GLN A 109 7.06 3.89 0.59
CA GLN A 109 7.24 3.81 -0.85
C GLN A 109 7.19 5.20 -1.43
N ILE A 110 8.21 5.55 -2.22
CA ILE A 110 8.22 6.80 -2.98
C ILE A 110 8.45 6.48 -4.45
N GLU A 111 7.88 7.29 -5.33
CA GLU A 111 7.92 7.05 -6.76
C GLU A 111 8.59 8.19 -7.50
N ASP A 112 9.11 7.90 -8.70
CA ASP A 112 9.86 8.89 -9.46
C ASP A 112 9.01 9.63 -10.50
N GLN A 113 7.71 9.73 -10.27
CA GLN A 113 6.88 10.56 -11.14
C GLN A 113 7.12 12.04 -10.87
N ARG A 114 6.88 12.86 -11.93
CA ARG A 114 6.84 14.30 -11.77
C ARG A 114 5.41 14.70 -11.37
N LEU A 115 5.29 15.65 -10.45
CA LEU A 115 3.97 16.14 -10.07
C LEU A 115 3.39 17.00 -11.19
N PRO A 116 2.09 16.99 -11.37
CA PRO A 116 1.09 16.19 -10.64
C PRO A 116 1.15 14.73 -11.04
N LYS A 117 1.15 13.86 -10.04
CA LYS A 117 1.28 12.43 -10.29
C LYS A 117 -0.03 11.84 -10.78
N LYS A 118 0.06 10.63 -11.35
CA LYS A 118 -1.10 9.86 -11.80
C LYS A 118 -0.94 8.42 -11.34
N CYS A 119 -2.05 7.67 -11.40
CA CYS A 119 -1.96 6.22 -11.28
C CYS A 119 -0.91 5.73 -12.28
N GLY A 120 -0.04 4.83 -11.84
CA GLY A 120 1.06 4.37 -12.68
C GLY A 120 0.65 3.71 -13.98
N HIS A 121 -0.62 3.31 -14.10
CA HIS A 121 -1.13 2.64 -15.29
C HIS A 121 -1.85 3.59 -16.25
N LEU A 122 -1.93 4.88 -15.94
CA LEU A 122 -2.54 5.86 -16.83
C LEU A 122 -1.51 6.43 -17.78
N ASP A 123 -1.98 6.87 -18.95
CA ASP A 123 -1.13 7.56 -19.92
C ASP A 123 -0.86 8.99 -19.45
N GLY A 124 0.24 9.56 -19.95
CA GLY A 124 0.54 10.97 -19.72
C GLY A 124 1.34 11.26 -18.48
N LYS A 125 1.76 10.23 -17.74
CA LYS A 125 2.62 10.49 -16.61
C LYS A 125 4.02 10.86 -17.10
N GLU A 126 4.78 11.53 -16.24
CA GLU A 126 6.16 11.92 -16.52
C GLU A 126 7.02 11.50 -15.35
N VAL A 127 8.32 11.31 -15.60
CA VAL A 127 9.25 10.96 -14.53
C VAL A 127 10.29 12.05 -14.36
N ILE A 128 10.79 12.18 -13.13
CA ILE A 128 11.89 13.11 -12.86
C ILE A 128 13.20 12.46 -13.31
N PRO A 129 14.25 13.25 -13.51
CA PRO A 129 15.56 12.65 -13.80
C PRO A 129 15.99 11.69 -12.70
N HIS A 130 16.68 10.62 -13.07
CA HIS A 130 17.01 9.60 -12.09
C HIS A 130 17.86 10.15 -10.94
N ASN A 131 18.74 11.12 -11.23
CA ASN A 131 19.60 11.65 -10.17
C ASN A 131 18.79 12.44 -9.12
N GLU A 132 17.67 13.03 -9.52
CA GLU A 132 16.80 13.68 -8.54
C GLU A 132 16.15 12.64 -7.64
N MET A 133 15.72 11.52 -8.21
CA MET A 133 15.16 10.45 -7.40
C MET A 133 16.22 9.84 -6.49
N VAL A 134 17.45 9.70 -6.97
CA VAL A 134 18.54 9.20 -6.13
C VAL A 134 18.71 10.08 -4.90
N SER A 135 18.64 11.40 -5.07
CA SER A 135 18.73 12.32 -3.93
C SER A 135 17.59 12.09 -2.95
N LYS A 136 16.38 11.89 -3.45
CA LYS A 136 15.24 11.60 -2.57
C LYS A 136 15.43 10.31 -1.80
N ILE A 137 15.94 9.28 -2.47
CA ILE A 137 16.14 8.00 -1.81
C ILE A 137 17.22 8.11 -0.74
N LYS A 138 18.32 8.81 -1.04
CA LYS A 138 19.36 9.02 -0.02
C LYS A 138 18.80 9.74 1.19
N ALA A 139 17.94 10.75 0.96
CA ALA A 139 17.31 11.45 2.07
C ALA A 139 16.42 10.52 2.89
N ALA A 140 15.66 9.66 2.21
CA ALA A 140 14.78 8.72 2.91
C ALA A 140 15.58 7.74 3.75
N VAL A 141 16.66 7.21 3.19
CA VAL A 141 17.49 6.25 3.88
C VAL A 141 18.17 6.89 5.11
N ARG A 142 18.61 8.12 4.95
CA ARG A 142 19.22 8.82 6.09
C ARG A 142 18.21 9.09 7.19
N ALA A 143 16.96 9.37 6.82
CA ALA A 143 15.94 9.73 7.81
C ALA A 143 15.38 8.55 8.56
N ARG A 144 15.31 7.39 7.91
CA ARG A 144 14.65 6.23 8.53
C ARG A 144 15.44 5.71 9.72
N ARG A 145 14.73 5.08 10.62
CA ARG A 145 15.38 4.33 11.70
C ARG A 145 15.36 2.85 11.37
N GLU A 146 14.17 2.27 11.22
CA GLU A 146 14.02 0.85 10.89
C GLU A 146 13.17 0.61 9.66
N ALA A 147 12.39 1.60 9.24
CA ALA A 147 11.47 1.42 8.11
C ALA A 147 12.25 1.08 6.85
N LYS A 148 11.70 0.19 6.02
CA LYS A 148 12.30 -0.10 4.74
C LYS A 148 11.88 0.96 3.74
N ILE A 149 12.76 1.26 2.80
CA ILE A 149 12.48 2.24 1.76
C ILE A 149 12.25 1.49 0.45
N ILE A 150 11.09 1.73 -0.14
CA ILE A 150 10.70 1.13 -1.41
C ILE A 150 10.77 2.20 -2.48
N ALA A 151 11.55 1.94 -3.53
CA ALA A 151 11.63 2.85 -4.66
C ALA A 151 10.74 2.31 -5.77
N ARG A 152 9.70 3.07 -6.11
CA ARG A 152 8.84 2.72 -7.23
C ARG A 152 9.35 3.40 -8.48
N VAL A 153 9.55 2.60 -9.53
CA VAL A 153 10.10 3.07 -10.79
C VAL A 153 8.97 3.17 -11.80
N ASP A 154 8.69 4.36 -12.28
CA ASP A 154 7.57 4.60 -13.19
C ASP A 154 7.99 4.78 -14.64
N SER A 155 9.26 4.57 -14.97
CA SER A 155 9.73 4.94 -16.29
C SER A 155 9.46 3.91 -17.39
N ARG A 156 9.02 2.68 -17.04
CA ARG A 156 8.85 1.67 -18.08
C ARG A 156 7.91 2.15 -19.19
N ALA A 157 6.79 2.76 -18.82
CA ALA A 157 5.79 3.17 -19.82
C ALA A 157 6.25 4.33 -20.68
N ILE A 158 7.27 5.07 -20.23
CA ILE A 158 7.71 6.29 -20.91
C ILE A 158 9.03 6.07 -21.63
N LEU A 159 9.99 5.44 -20.94
CA LEU A 159 11.36 5.31 -21.43
C LEU A 159 11.77 3.87 -21.68
N GLY A 160 10.89 2.91 -21.42
CA GLY A 160 11.14 1.51 -21.71
C GLY A 160 11.69 0.72 -20.56
N LEU A 161 11.71 -0.61 -20.75
CA LEU A 161 12.10 -1.53 -19.70
C LEU A 161 13.56 -1.36 -19.30
N ARG A 162 14.46 -1.13 -20.27
CA ARG A 162 15.88 -0.99 -19.95
C ARG A 162 16.13 0.21 -19.06
N ASP A 163 15.45 1.33 -19.31
CA ASP A 163 15.58 2.49 -18.45
C ASP A 163 15.11 2.17 -17.03
N ALA A 164 14.00 1.46 -16.91
CA ALA A 164 13.47 1.10 -15.59
C ALA A 164 14.46 0.21 -14.83
N ILE A 165 15.12 -0.73 -15.53
CA ILE A 165 16.10 -1.60 -14.90
C ILE A 165 17.30 -0.77 -14.42
N GLU A 166 17.79 0.14 -15.25
CA GLU A 166 18.95 0.95 -14.87
C GLU A 166 18.61 1.89 -13.71
N ARG A 167 17.41 2.45 -13.71
CA ARG A 167 16.98 3.26 -12.56
C ARG A 167 16.92 2.42 -11.28
N ALA A 168 16.38 1.21 -11.39
CA ALA A 168 16.31 0.33 -10.22
C ALA A 168 17.67 0.09 -9.61
N LYS A 169 18.67 -0.16 -10.48
CA LYS A 169 20.04 -0.38 -9.98
C LYS A 169 20.60 0.86 -9.29
N ALA A 170 20.35 2.04 -9.87
CA ALA A 170 20.79 3.28 -9.25
C ALA A 170 20.12 3.52 -7.90
N TYR A 171 18.84 3.19 -7.82
CA TYR A 171 18.10 3.40 -6.57
C TYR A 171 18.57 2.45 -5.48
N LEU A 172 18.91 1.21 -5.86
CA LEU A 172 19.49 0.28 -4.89
C LEU A 172 20.83 0.77 -4.40
N GLU A 173 21.66 1.29 -5.31
CA GLU A 173 22.95 1.83 -4.91
C GLU A 173 22.78 3.01 -3.97
N ALA A 174 21.70 3.77 -4.13
CA ALA A 174 21.40 4.89 -3.23
C ALA A 174 20.88 4.43 -1.86
N GLY A 175 20.55 3.15 -1.72
CA GLY A 175 20.17 2.61 -0.43
C GLY A 175 18.74 2.08 -0.33
N ALA A 176 17.97 2.10 -1.42
CA ALA A 176 16.62 1.54 -1.38
C ALA A 176 16.69 0.06 -1.01
N ASP A 177 15.72 -0.40 -0.24
CA ASP A 177 15.67 -1.79 0.20
C ASP A 177 14.87 -2.69 -0.73
N ILE A 178 13.87 -2.14 -1.37
CA ILE A 178 12.92 -2.88 -2.20
C ILE A 178 12.66 -2.06 -3.45
N ILE A 179 12.56 -2.72 -4.61
CA ILE A 179 12.24 -2.06 -5.86
C ILE A 179 10.84 -2.47 -6.30
N PHE A 180 10.08 -1.49 -6.75
CA PHE A 180 8.72 -1.69 -7.23
C PHE A 180 8.67 -1.20 -8.69
N PRO A 181 8.77 -2.12 -9.67
CA PRO A 181 8.66 -1.73 -11.08
C PRO A 181 7.19 -1.58 -11.45
N GLU A 182 6.79 -0.37 -11.82
CA GLU A 182 5.37 -0.11 -12.09
C GLU A 182 5.04 -0.36 -13.55
N ALA A 183 3.88 -0.94 -13.77
CA ALA A 183 3.25 -1.05 -15.09
C ALA A 183 4.07 -1.86 -16.09
N LEU A 184 4.73 -2.91 -15.64
CA LEU A 184 5.31 -3.87 -16.57
C LEU A 184 4.16 -4.54 -17.31
N GLN A 185 4.39 -4.92 -18.57
CA GLN A 185 3.28 -5.26 -19.45
C GLN A 185 3.17 -6.74 -19.79
N SER A 186 4.10 -7.57 -19.33
CA SER A 186 4.03 -8.99 -19.64
C SER A 186 4.79 -9.80 -18.61
N LYS A 187 4.50 -11.10 -18.56
CA LYS A 187 5.27 -11.99 -17.69
C LYS A 187 6.75 -11.97 -18.06
N GLU A 188 7.06 -11.88 -19.35
CA GLU A 188 8.46 -11.82 -19.77
C GLU A 188 9.16 -10.59 -19.20
N GLU A 189 8.47 -9.46 -19.13
CA GLU A 189 9.08 -8.27 -18.55
C GLU A 189 9.34 -8.46 -17.06
N PHE A 190 8.40 -9.07 -16.34
CA PHE A 190 8.62 -9.34 -14.92
C PHE A 190 9.81 -10.29 -14.73
N ARG A 191 9.93 -11.31 -15.57
CA ARG A 191 11.06 -12.24 -15.46
C ARG A 191 12.37 -11.54 -15.76
N GLU A 192 12.41 -10.72 -16.82
CA GLU A 192 13.63 -10.00 -17.16
C GLU A 192 14.04 -9.05 -16.05
N PHE A 193 13.07 -8.32 -15.50
CA PHE A 193 13.35 -7.40 -14.41
C PHE A 193 13.96 -8.15 -13.22
N SER A 194 13.37 -9.27 -12.86
CA SER A 194 13.84 -10.06 -11.73
C SER A 194 15.26 -10.60 -11.97
N ARG A 195 15.56 -11.02 -13.20
CA ARG A 195 16.90 -11.52 -13.50
C ARG A 195 17.96 -10.42 -13.41
N GLU A 196 17.57 -9.19 -13.80
CA GLU A 196 18.54 -8.10 -13.90
C GLU A 196 18.72 -7.34 -12.59
N VAL A 197 17.71 -7.36 -11.71
CA VAL A 197 17.72 -6.53 -10.51
C VAL A 197 17.75 -7.44 -9.29
N ASN A 198 18.89 -7.48 -8.61
CA ASN A 198 19.11 -8.40 -7.50
C ASN A 198 18.71 -7.74 -6.19
N ALA A 199 17.44 -7.81 -5.85
CA ALA A 199 16.90 -7.19 -4.65
C ALA A 199 15.51 -7.74 -4.40
N PRO A 200 14.96 -7.54 -3.21
CA PRO A 200 13.53 -7.82 -3.03
C PRO A 200 12.71 -6.95 -3.97
N LEU A 201 11.75 -7.57 -4.65
CA LEU A 201 10.94 -6.90 -5.65
C LEU A 201 9.48 -6.97 -5.25
N LEU A 202 8.76 -5.88 -5.53
CA LEU A 202 7.34 -5.77 -5.26
C LEU A 202 6.60 -5.62 -6.59
N ALA A 203 5.59 -6.48 -6.80
CA ALA A 203 4.76 -6.41 -8.00
C ALA A 203 3.39 -5.85 -7.64
N ASN A 204 2.86 -5.02 -8.53
CA ASN A 204 1.54 -4.43 -8.37
C ASN A 204 0.55 -5.17 -9.25
N MET A 205 -0.53 -5.65 -8.64
CA MET A 205 -1.61 -6.32 -9.37
C MET A 205 -2.86 -5.48 -9.22
N THR A 206 -2.98 -4.46 -10.07
CA THR A 206 -4.16 -3.61 -10.07
C THR A 206 -5.04 -3.99 -11.25
N GLU A 207 -6.36 -3.84 -11.06
CA GLU A 207 -7.34 -4.14 -12.10
C GLU A 207 -7.36 -3.00 -13.12
N PHE A 208 -7.71 -3.33 -14.36
CA PHE A 208 -7.92 -2.36 -15.43
C PHE A 208 -6.67 -1.56 -15.77
N GLY A 209 -5.51 -2.14 -15.55
CA GLY A 209 -4.26 -1.45 -15.83
C GLY A 209 -3.56 -2.01 -17.06
N LYS A 210 -2.31 -1.59 -17.25
CA LYS A 210 -1.51 -2.02 -18.39
C LYS A 210 -0.94 -3.42 -18.22
N THR A 211 -0.91 -3.94 -17.00
CA THR A 211 -0.36 -5.26 -16.70
C THR A 211 -1.47 -6.31 -16.80
N PRO A 212 -1.22 -7.45 -17.44
CA PRO A 212 -2.20 -8.53 -17.44
C PRO A 212 -2.36 -9.10 -16.03
N LEU A 213 -3.49 -9.77 -15.78
CA LEU A 213 -3.70 -10.39 -14.48
C LEU A 213 -2.74 -11.59 -14.34
N ILE A 214 -1.88 -11.51 -13.34
CA ILE A 214 -0.87 -12.54 -13.06
C ILE A 214 -1.11 -12.96 -11.62
N THR A 215 -1.06 -14.26 -11.36
CA THR A 215 -1.36 -14.74 -10.00
C THR A 215 -0.18 -14.52 -9.06
N ALA A 216 -0.49 -14.49 -7.76
CA ALA A 216 0.56 -14.38 -6.75
C ALA A 216 1.56 -15.55 -6.88
N GLN A 217 1.06 -16.76 -7.13
CA GLN A 217 1.95 -17.91 -7.28
C GLN A 217 2.93 -17.70 -8.43
N GLU A 218 2.44 -17.16 -9.55
CA GLU A 218 3.33 -16.88 -10.68
C GLU A 218 4.39 -15.85 -10.30
N PHE A 219 4.02 -14.79 -9.56
CA PHE A 219 5.01 -13.82 -9.11
C PHE A 219 6.03 -14.46 -8.19
N ARG A 220 5.58 -15.33 -7.29
CA ARG A 220 6.49 -16.03 -6.41
C ARG A 220 7.50 -16.83 -7.21
N GLU A 221 7.04 -17.55 -8.22
CA GLU A 221 7.91 -18.35 -9.07
C GLU A 221 8.90 -17.50 -9.84
N MET A 222 8.52 -16.27 -10.18
CA MET A 222 9.40 -15.36 -10.90
C MET A 222 10.40 -14.64 -9.99
N GLY A 223 10.35 -14.91 -8.69
CA GLY A 223 11.33 -14.36 -7.77
C GLY A 223 10.92 -13.06 -7.09
N TYR A 224 9.66 -12.68 -7.16
CA TYR A 224 9.18 -11.49 -6.47
C TYR A 224 8.94 -11.82 -5.00
N THR A 225 9.16 -10.82 -4.15
CA THR A 225 9.00 -10.99 -2.71
C THR A 225 7.64 -10.55 -2.23
N TYR A 226 7.10 -9.50 -2.84
CA TYR A 226 5.80 -8.96 -2.45
C TYR A 226 4.91 -8.81 -3.67
N VAL A 227 3.61 -9.06 -3.50
CA VAL A 227 2.64 -8.67 -4.51
C VAL A 227 1.53 -7.91 -3.79
N ILE A 228 1.22 -6.70 -4.28
CA ILE A 228 0.18 -5.88 -3.69
C ILE A 228 -1.06 -5.90 -4.58
N PHE A 229 -2.22 -5.78 -3.93
CA PHE A 229 -3.52 -5.64 -4.59
C PHE A 229 -4.11 -4.34 -4.06
N PRO A 230 -3.69 -3.18 -4.61
CA PRO A 230 -3.87 -1.92 -3.89
C PRO A 230 -5.30 -1.43 -3.80
N VAL A 231 -6.15 -1.75 -4.78
CA VAL A 231 -7.48 -1.14 -4.84
C VAL A 231 -8.60 -2.19 -4.88
N THR A 232 -8.25 -3.46 -4.82
CA THR A 232 -9.21 -4.55 -5.04
C THR A 232 -10.38 -4.47 -4.07
N ILE A 233 -10.10 -4.42 -2.76
CA ILE A 233 -11.22 -4.44 -1.81
C ILE A 233 -12.01 -3.14 -1.86
N PHE A 234 -11.36 -2.01 -2.16
CA PHE A 234 -12.10 -0.76 -2.29
C PHE A 234 -13.10 -0.87 -3.47
N ARG A 235 -12.64 -1.37 -4.62
CA ARG A 235 -13.51 -1.48 -5.78
C ARG A 235 -14.67 -2.45 -5.55
N VAL A 236 -14.39 -3.57 -4.89
CA VAL A 236 -15.46 -4.52 -4.57
C VAL A 236 -16.46 -3.88 -3.61
N ALA A 237 -15.97 -3.22 -2.56
CA ALA A 237 -16.84 -2.58 -1.58
C ALA A 237 -17.64 -1.44 -2.22
N ALA A 238 -17.00 -0.67 -3.08
CA ALA A 238 -17.68 0.46 -3.73
C ALA A 238 -18.88 -0.03 -4.53
N LYS A 239 -18.70 -1.11 -5.30
CA LYS A 239 -19.82 -1.65 -6.08
C LYS A 239 -20.91 -2.18 -5.16
N ALA A 240 -20.52 -2.90 -4.12
CA ALA A 240 -21.51 -3.44 -3.17
C ALA A 240 -22.27 -2.33 -2.48
N MET A 241 -21.58 -1.26 -2.08
CA MET A 241 -22.26 -0.13 -1.43
C MET A 241 -23.25 0.54 -2.38
N GLU A 242 -22.83 0.76 -3.62
CA GLU A 242 -23.72 1.40 -4.59
C GLU A 242 -24.95 0.54 -4.84
N ASP A 243 -24.76 -0.77 -5.02
CA ASP A 243 -25.87 -1.68 -5.24
C ASP A 243 -26.83 -1.66 -4.05
N ALA A 244 -26.30 -1.65 -2.83
CA ALA A 244 -27.14 -1.61 -1.64
C ALA A 244 -27.92 -0.30 -1.56
N LEU A 245 -27.28 0.82 -1.88
CA LEU A 245 -27.96 2.10 -1.89
C LEU A 245 -29.11 2.13 -2.89
N ARG A 246 -28.92 1.51 -4.06
CA ARG A 246 -30.00 1.44 -5.05
C ARG A 246 -31.18 0.62 -4.55
N VAL A 247 -30.91 -0.47 -3.84
CA VAL A 247 -31.99 -1.27 -3.24
C VAL A 247 -32.75 -0.44 -2.21
N LEU A 248 -32.02 0.28 -1.34
CA LEU A 248 -32.67 1.12 -0.33
C LEU A 248 -33.56 2.19 -0.97
N LEU A 249 -33.06 2.82 -2.05
CA LEU A 249 -33.84 3.85 -2.73
C LEU A 249 -35.10 3.26 -3.38
N ALA A 250 -34.95 2.10 -4.02
CA ALA A 250 -36.06 1.51 -4.77
C ALA A 250 -37.09 0.84 -3.87
N GLU A 251 -36.65 0.20 -2.78
CA GLU A 251 -37.55 -0.64 -1.99
C GLU A 251 -37.88 -0.06 -0.62
N GLY A 252 -37.10 0.88 -0.11
CA GLY A 252 -37.34 1.47 1.19
C GLY A 252 -37.14 0.50 2.34
N THR A 253 -36.36 -0.55 2.12
CA THR A 253 -36.08 -1.54 3.16
C THR A 253 -34.81 -2.27 2.80
N GLN A 254 -34.09 -2.75 3.81
CA GLN A 254 -32.88 -3.54 3.62
C GLN A 254 -33.16 -5.04 3.61
N LYS A 255 -34.43 -5.43 3.62
CA LYS A 255 -34.78 -6.84 3.78
C LYS A 255 -34.04 -7.76 2.81
N ASN A 256 -33.95 -7.35 1.54
CA ASN A 256 -33.31 -8.18 0.54
C ASN A 256 -31.78 -8.09 0.53
N LEU A 257 -31.22 -7.35 1.47
CA LEU A 257 -29.76 -7.25 1.62
C LEU A 257 -29.23 -8.03 2.82
N MET A 258 -30.12 -8.60 3.62
CA MET A 258 -29.71 -9.19 4.90
C MET A 258 -28.68 -10.30 4.74
N ASP A 259 -28.81 -11.10 3.72
CA ASP A 259 -27.87 -12.22 3.51
C ASP A 259 -26.54 -11.77 2.88
N LYS A 260 -26.43 -10.49 2.52
CA LYS A 260 -25.19 -9.95 1.95
C LYS A 260 -24.40 -9.13 2.95
N MET A 261 -24.86 -9.04 4.20
CA MET A 261 -24.18 -8.23 5.21
C MET A 261 -23.40 -9.07 6.19
N MET A 262 -22.35 -8.46 6.72
CA MET A 262 -21.71 -8.98 7.91
C MET A 262 -22.71 -8.83 9.07
N THR A 263 -22.81 -9.86 9.92
CA THR A 263 -23.71 -9.75 11.08
C THR A 263 -23.11 -8.80 12.11
N ARG A 264 -23.97 -8.31 13.03
CA ARG A 264 -23.48 -7.50 14.14
C ARG A 264 -22.43 -8.25 14.94
N LYS A 265 -22.65 -9.53 15.19
CA LYS A 265 -21.70 -10.33 15.94
C LYS A 265 -20.34 -10.36 15.24
N GLN A 266 -20.33 -10.61 13.92
CA GLN A 266 -19.08 -10.63 13.18
C GLN A 266 -18.40 -9.26 13.20
N GLN A 267 -19.19 -8.20 13.02
CA GLN A 267 -18.64 -6.85 13.03
C GLN A 267 -18.00 -6.54 14.39
N TYR A 268 -18.69 -6.91 15.48
CA TYR A 268 -18.18 -6.66 16.82
C TYR A 268 -16.91 -7.46 17.09
N GLU A 269 -16.80 -8.66 16.51
CA GLU A 269 -15.57 -9.43 16.65
C GLU A 269 -14.39 -8.70 15.97
N VAL A 270 -14.65 -8.12 14.80
CA VAL A 270 -13.58 -7.40 14.08
C VAL A 270 -13.07 -6.24 14.90
N ILE A 271 -13.96 -5.45 15.50
CA ILE A 271 -13.57 -4.26 16.24
C ILE A 271 -13.31 -4.53 17.72
N ARG A 272 -13.34 -5.80 18.12
CA ARG A 272 -13.00 -6.22 19.48
C ARG A 272 -13.90 -5.59 20.54
N TYR A 273 -15.20 -5.57 20.26
CA TYR A 273 -16.17 -4.96 21.17
C TYR A 273 -16.07 -5.55 22.58
N ASP A 274 -15.97 -6.88 22.68
CA ASP A 274 -15.91 -7.54 23.99
C ASP A 274 -14.69 -7.12 24.81
N TYR A 275 -13.55 -6.91 24.14
CA TYR A 275 -12.36 -6.44 24.82
C TYR A 275 -12.60 -5.07 25.46
N TYR A 276 -13.19 -4.15 24.71
CA TYR A 276 -13.43 -2.81 25.25
C TYR A 276 -14.48 -2.81 26.33
N GLU A 277 -15.51 -3.62 26.19
CA GLU A 277 -16.53 -3.71 27.21
C GLU A 277 -15.94 -4.23 28.53
N LYS A 278 -15.11 -5.27 28.44
CA LYS A 278 -14.45 -5.81 29.62
C LYS A 278 -13.52 -4.78 30.25
N LEU A 279 -12.74 -4.09 29.41
CA LEU A 279 -11.84 -3.06 29.90
C LEU A 279 -12.60 -1.97 30.62
N ASP A 280 -13.73 -1.53 30.07
CA ASP A 280 -14.53 -0.50 30.69
C ASP A 280 -14.97 -0.93 32.09
N LYS A 281 -15.40 -2.17 32.22
CA LYS A 281 -15.82 -2.68 33.54
C LYS A 281 -14.65 -2.73 34.52
N GLU A 282 -13.48 -3.11 34.04
CA GLU A 282 -12.30 -3.19 34.90
C GLU A 282 -11.84 -1.81 35.36
N LEU A 283 -12.06 -0.79 34.56
CA LEU A 283 -11.66 0.57 34.89
C LEU A 283 -12.66 1.30 35.78
N ALA A 284 -13.84 0.78 35.92
CA ALA A 284 -14.90 1.41 36.70
C ALA A 284 -14.58 1.43 38.21
#